data_9f540a14745b71c5d6bdb0d03c7cfc3a
#
_entry.id   9f540a14745b71c5d6bdb0d03c7cfc3a
#
_cell.length_a   1.000
_cell.length_b   1.000
_cell.length_c   1.000
_cell.angle_alpha   90.00
_cell.angle_beta   90.00
_cell.angle_gamma   90.00
#
_symmetry.space_group_name_H-M   'P 1'
#
loop_
_entity.id
_entity.type
_entity.pdbx_description
1 polymer ?
#
loop_
_entity_poly.entity_id
_entity_poly.type
_entity_poly.pdbx_seq_one_letter_code
_entity_poly.pdbx_strand_id
1 'polypeptide(L)'
;MKDTFEKAQSSGFFGKLYYYAKLSGPGWIQAAVTLGGGTLVGALYLGVVGGYQFLWLQPLAMLCGIIMLSAISYVTLSKDKIEDRPFELAKRHVSPALAWGWLIATIIADVVFCAAQFALGTDAIQGNLGGEGLPPFLITGLLFAIAFYLIWLFSGEGKASRIIDNIIKTLVAIIVLAFMGVVVTLMINDAIDWGGIASGLIPDFSALFRPTDTYATSISAAGEYGGFWESYIGDSQRNIIIGAFGTAVGINMTFLLPYSIMKKKWGKKHRELARFDLILGLLIPFILGASALIISTASQFHAKKNGHVSEGAYHQVLDARLKAEHKDFSTYSVAQIEQLRLNAPTVDKELSTMLAKRNANDLANALTPFLGSWSQLIFGIGILAMAISTMLVHMMMNGYAVSEAFGQPGQRKLFLVGAAIPAIAGFFSPLIWNGAAKTALAVPASVIATTLLPIAYLIFLLLMNSKKALGAELPKRRLLVNVLMFIATGIATFASIWALVGKYQSDNIYDHRFGLVGLIGLPILVLIGILGFMRRERSD
;
A
#
# COMPACT_ATOMS: atom_id res chain seq x y z
N MET A 1 -7.83 -28.32 -12.48
CA MET A 1 -6.57 -27.56 -12.47
C MET A 1 -5.45 -28.29 -13.22
N LYS A 2 -5.22 -29.59 -12.93
CA LYS A 2 -4.18 -30.40 -13.62
C LYS A 2 -4.39 -30.41 -15.15
N ASP A 3 -5.56 -30.77 -15.61
CA ASP A 3 -5.90 -30.83 -17.05
C ASP A 3 -5.77 -29.45 -17.74
N THR A 4 -6.14 -28.36 -17.05
CA THR A 4 -6.01 -27.00 -17.61
C THR A 4 -4.55 -26.60 -17.73
N PHE A 5 -3.70 -27.01 -16.77
CA PHE A 5 -2.26 -26.74 -16.82
C PHE A 5 -1.57 -27.57 -17.90
N GLU A 6 -1.94 -28.82 -18.09
CA GLU A 6 -1.42 -29.69 -19.15
C GLU A 6 -1.80 -29.12 -20.54
N LYS A 7 -3.06 -28.65 -20.70
CA LYS A 7 -3.48 -27.93 -21.91
C LYS A 7 -2.67 -26.66 -22.16
N ALA A 8 -2.31 -25.91 -21.10
CA ALA A 8 -1.45 -24.74 -21.24
C ALA A 8 -0.06 -25.11 -21.77
N GLN A 9 0.52 -26.22 -21.30
CA GLN A 9 1.86 -26.66 -21.71
C GLN A 9 1.89 -27.20 -23.16
N SER A 10 0.79 -27.77 -23.65
CA SER A 10 0.65 -28.29 -25.00
C SER A 10 0.17 -27.24 -26.01
N SER A 11 -0.23 -26.04 -25.58
CA SER A 11 -0.76 -24.97 -26.43
C SER A 11 0.34 -24.04 -26.93
N GLY A 12 0.13 -23.41 -28.09
CA GLY A 12 0.96 -22.30 -28.55
C GLY A 12 0.85 -21.07 -27.65
N PHE A 13 1.62 -20.03 -27.95
CA PHE A 13 1.79 -18.84 -27.12
C PHE A 13 0.45 -18.24 -26.61
N PHE A 14 -0.49 -17.93 -27.49
CA PHE A 14 -1.79 -17.35 -27.11
C PHE A 14 -2.67 -18.32 -26.29
N GLY A 15 -2.65 -19.61 -26.63
CA GLY A 15 -3.35 -20.63 -25.86
C GLY A 15 -2.77 -20.77 -24.46
N LYS A 16 -1.46 -20.72 -24.31
CA LYS A 16 -0.76 -20.72 -23.03
C LYS A 16 -1.16 -19.51 -22.17
N LEU A 17 -1.17 -18.30 -22.73
CA LEU A 17 -1.61 -17.08 -22.05
C LEU A 17 -3.06 -17.22 -21.55
N TYR A 18 -3.98 -17.71 -22.40
CA TYR A 18 -5.37 -17.93 -22.04
C TYR A 18 -5.52 -18.88 -20.85
N TYR A 19 -4.87 -20.05 -20.90
CA TYR A 19 -4.96 -21.01 -19.81
C TYR A 19 -4.27 -20.53 -18.54
N TYR A 20 -3.16 -19.80 -18.65
CA TYR A 20 -2.49 -19.18 -17.50
C TYR A 20 -3.37 -18.12 -16.84
N ALA A 21 -4.04 -17.26 -17.61
CA ALA A 21 -5.00 -16.29 -17.08
C ALA A 21 -6.16 -16.97 -16.33
N LYS A 22 -6.65 -18.12 -16.84
CA LYS A 22 -7.68 -18.91 -16.18
C LYS A 22 -7.21 -19.57 -14.88
N LEU A 23 -5.93 -19.92 -14.78
CA LEU A 23 -5.32 -20.53 -13.57
C LEU A 23 -4.85 -19.48 -12.57
N SER A 24 -4.63 -18.25 -13.00
CA SER A 24 -4.18 -17.11 -12.21
C SER A 24 -5.06 -16.88 -10.98
N GLY A 25 -4.46 -16.50 -9.86
CA GLY A 25 -5.19 -16.27 -8.61
C GLY A 25 -4.39 -15.56 -7.53
N PRO A 26 -3.23 -16.07 -7.06
CA PRO A 26 -2.43 -15.45 -6.02
C PRO A 26 -2.07 -13.98 -6.31
N GLY A 27 -1.72 -13.64 -7.56
CA GLY A 27 -1.44 -12.27 -7.98
C GLY A 27 -2.65 -11.34 -7.83
N TRP A 28 -3.85 -11.80 -8.14
CA TRP A 28 -5.08 -11.04 -7.96
C TRP A 28 -5.41 -10.77 -6.50
N ILE A 29 -5.10 -11.72 -5.60
CA ILE A 29 -5.24 -11.53 -4.15
C ILE A 29 -4.24 -10.46 -3.68
N GLN A 30 -3.02 -10.46 -4.23
CA GLN A 30 -2.03 -9.41 -3.97
C GLN A 30 -2.51 -8.04 -4.47
N ALA A 31 -3.09 -7.97 -5.68
CA ALA A 31 -3.65 -6.73 -6.22
C ALA A 31 -4.79 -6.17 -5.36
N ALA A 32 -5.63 -7.03 -4.82
CA ALA A 32 -6.75 -6.62 -3.97
C ALA A 32 -6.30 -5.93 -2.67
N VAL A 33 -5.14 -6.29 -2.11
CA VAL A 33 -4.60 -5.59 -0.94
C VAL A 33 -3.78 -4.36 -1.34
N THR A 34 -3.08 -4.43 -2.46
CA THR A 34 -2.26 -3.32 -2.94
C THR A 34 -3.12 -2.14 -3.40
N LEU A 35 -4.21 -2.42 -4.16
CA LEU A 35 -5.20 -1.43 -4.56
C LEU A 35 -6.18 -1.15 -3.41
N GLY A 36 -5.68 -0.79 -2.25
CA GLY A 36 -6.44 -0.45 -1.06
C GLY A 36 -6.32 1.02 -0.68
N GLY A 37 -6.84 1.37 0.50
CA GLY A 37 -6.86 2.74 0.99
C GLY A 37 -5.50 3.43 1.06
N GLY A 38 -4.43 2.68 1.35
CA GLY A 38 -3.07 3.22 1.36
C GLY A 38 -2.63 3.73 -0.02
N THR A 39 -2.86 2.93 -1.06
CA THR A 39 -2.57 3.32 -2.45
C THR A 39 -3.49 4.45 -2.91
N LEU A 40 -4.78 4.42 -2.56
CA LEU A 40 -5.70 5.51 -2.87
C LEU A 40 -5.18 6.84 -2.34
N VAL A 41 -4.94 6.93 -1.04
CA VAL A 41 -4.49 8.18 -0.39
C VAL A 41 -3.10 8.59 -0.89
N GLY A 42 -2.19 7.62 -1.07
CA GLY A 42 -0.86 7.88 -1.61
C GLY A 42 -0.90 8.42 -3.04
N ALA A 43 -1.69 7.81 -3.92
CA ALA A 43 -1.83 8.23 -5.31
C ALA A 43 -2.54 9.60 -5.44
N LEU A 44 -3.59 9.84 -4.64
CA LEU A 44 -4.26 11.14 -4.56
C LEU A 44 -3.25 12.24 -4.19
N TYR A 45 -2.45 12.00 -3.15
CA TYR A 45 -1.50 13.00 -2.67
C TYR A 45 -0.28 13.18 -3.59
N LEU A 46 0.17 12.10 -4.26
CA LEU A 46 1.17 12.17 -5.32
C LEU A 46 0.73 13.11 -6.44
N GLY A 47 -0.50 12.96 -6.92
CA GLY A 47 -1.05 13.81 -7.96
C GLY A 47 -1.23 15.27 -7.53
N VAL A 48 -1.64 15.53 -6.27
CA VAL A 48 -1.78 16.88 -5.72
C VAL A 48 -0.42 17.60 -5.66
N VAL A 49 0.57 16.98 -5.01
CA VAL A 49 1.85 17.64 -4.68
C VAL A 49 2.84 17.55 -5.83
N GLY A 50 2.95 16.40 -6.48
CA GLY A 50 3.94 16.15 -7.53
C GLY A 50 3.39 16.27 -8.96
N GLY A 51 2.06 16.32 -9.11
CA GLY A 51 1.44 16.33 -10.42
C GLY A 51 1.82 15.11 -11.25
N TYR A 52 1.98 15.31 -12.55
CA TYR A 52 2.43 14.24 -13.45
C TYR A 52 3.89 13.83 -13.22
N GLN A 53 4.73 14.70 -12.63
CA GLN A 53 6.16 14.45 -12.44
C GLN A 53 6.45 13.22 -11.56
N PHE A 54 5.47 12.73 -10.80
CA PHE A 54 5.62 11.55 -9.93
C PHE A 54 4.96 10.29 -10.48
N LEU A 55 4.53 10.28 -11.75
CA LEU A 55 3.94 9.08 -12.37
C LEU A 55 4.86 7.87 -12.42
N TRP A 56 6.18 8.08 -12.53
CA TRP A 56 7.19 7.00 -12.55
C TRP A 56 7.26 6.21 -11.24
N LEU A 57 6.84 6.83 -10.14
CA LEU A 57 7.12 6.34 -8.78
C LEU A 57 6.38 5.04 -8.48
N GLN A 58 5.07 4.98 -8.75
CA GLN A 58 4.27 3.79 -8.47
C GLN A 58 4.68 2.57 -9.33
N PRO A 59 4.90 2.70 -10.64
CA PRO A 59 5.45 1.61 -11.44
C PRO A 59 6.81 1.11 -10.94
N LEU A 60 7.73 2.01 -10.58
CA LEU A 60 9.05 1.64 -10.05
C LEU A 60 8.94 0.92 -8.71
N ALA A 61 8.13 1.44 -7.79
CA ALA A 61 7.89 0.81 -6.50
C ALA A 61 7.32 -0.61 -6.66
N MET A 62 6.35 -0.79 -7.56
CA MET A 62 5.78 -2.10 -7.83
C MET A 62 6.78 -3.05 -8.50
N LEU A 63 7.63 -2.58 -9.41
CA LEU A 63 8.69 -3.40 -9.99
C LEU A 63 9.67 -3.92 -8.93
N CYS A 64 10.08 -3.08 -7.97
CA CYS A 64 10.88 -3.52 -6.82
C CYS A 64 10.14 -4.59 -6.00
N GLY A 65 8.84 -4.40 -5.77
CA GLY A 65 7.99 -5.37 -5.10
C GLY A 65 7.90 -6.71 -5.85
N ILE A 66 7.69 -6.68 -7.17
CA ILE A 66 7.61 -7.87 -8.02
C ILE A 66 8.92 -8.67 -8.01
N ILE A 67 10.08 -8.01 -7.96
CA ILE A 67 11.37 -8.69 -7.81
C ILE A 67 11.36 -9.54 -6.54
N MET A 68 10.97 -8.97 -5.41
CA MET A 68 10.95 -9.68 -4.14
C MET A 68 9.84 -10.75 -4.07
N LEU A 69 8.63 -10.45 -4.54
CA LEU A 69 7.54 -11.43 -4.61
C LEU A 69 7.87 -12.60 -5.54
N SER A 70 8.62 -12.35 -6.62
CA SER A 70 9.13 -13.42 -7.50
C SER A 70 10.14 -14.32 -6.78
N ALA A 71 11.02 -13.75 -5.96
CA ALA A 71 11.95 -14.51 -5.13
C ALA A 71 11.20 -15.34 -4.06
N ILE A 72 10.21 -14.75 -3.41
CA ILE A 72 9.33 -15.43 -2.46
C ILE A 72 8.60 -16.61 -3.13
N SER A 73 8.01 -16.37 -4.30
CA SER A 73 7.40 -17.43 -5.11
C SER A 73 8.38 -18.54 -5.44
N TYR A 74 9.61 -18.16 -5.84
CA TYR A 74 10.65 -19.12 -6.19
C TYR A 74 11.01 -20.03 -5.03
N VAL A 75 11.25 -19.48 -3.82
CA VAL A 75 11.52 -20.24 -2.60
C VAL A 75 10.35 -21.17 -2.29
N THR A 76 9.12 -20.65 -2.30
CA THR A 76 7.90 -21.42 -1.99
C THR A 76 7.72 -22.58 -2.96
N LEU A 77 7.90 -22.36 -4.27
CA LEU A 77 7.73 -23.37 -5.32
C LEU A 77 8.91 -24.35 -5.42
N SER A 78 10.01 -24.10 -4.71
CA SER A 78 11.15 -25.03 -4.65
C SER A 78 10.92 -26.20 -3.70
N LYS A 79 9.88 -26.16 -2.90
CA LYS A 79 9.55 -27.16 -1.89
C LYS A 79 8.16 -27.75 -2.13
N ASP A 80 8.04 -29.04 -1.91
CA ASP A 80 6.79 -29.76 -2.15
C ASP A 80 6.07 -30.14 -0.84
N LYS A 81 6.76 -30.03 0.31
CA LYS A 81 6.22 -30.41 1.62
C LYS A 81 5.76 -29.21 2.42
N ILE A 82 4.66 -29.37 3.17
CA ILE A 82 4.11 -28.33 4.05
C ILE A 82 5.07 -27.99 5.20
N GLU A 83 5.92 -28.92 5.60
CA GLU A 83 6.94 -28.75 6.64
C GLU A 83 8.07 -27.80 6.19
N ASP A 84 8.22 -27.60 4.88
CA ASP A 84 9.20 -26.70 4.27
C ASP A 84 8.57 -25.36 3.82
N ARG A 85 7.48 -24.94 4.46
CA ARG A 85 6.86 -23.64 4.18
C ARG A 85 7.77 -22.48 4.55
N PRO A 86 7.64 -21.32 3.90
CA PRO A 86 8.60 -20.22 4.02
C PRO A 86 8.89 -19.74 5.45
N PHE A 87 7.91 -19.75 6.34
CA PHE A 87 8.12 -19.42 7.75
C PHE A 87 9.10 -20.40 8.43
N GLU A 88 8.88 -21.71 8.26
CA GLU A 88 9.76 -22.72 8.82
C GLU A 88 11.13 -22.72 8.14
N LEU A 89 11.22 -22.47 6.85
CA LEU A 89 12.51 -22.29 6.16
C LEU A 89 13.28 -21.10 6.73
N ALA A 90 12.62 -19.96 6.96
CA ALA A 90 13.23 -18.79 7.59
C ALA A 90 13.72 -19.11 9.00
N LYS A 91 12.91 -19.81 9.80
CA LYS A 91 13.23 -20.21 11.17
C LYS A 91 14.40 -21.20 11.26
N ARG A 92 14.43 -22.19 10.35
CA ARG A 92 15.49 -23.23 10.33
C ARG A 92 16.79 -22.74 9.69
N HIS A 93 16.72 -22.02 8.57
CA HIS A 93 17.89 -21.70 7.75
C HIS A 93 18.40 -20.27 7.89
N VAL A 94 17.58 -19.34 8.40
CA VAL A 94 18.00 -17.94 8.62
C VAL A 94 18.09 -17.66 10.12
N SER A 95 16.97 -17.35 10.76
CA SER A 95 16.93 -17.05 12.19
C SER A 95 15.51 -17.18 12.74
N PRO A 96 15.31 -17.85 13.90
CA PRO A 96 14.01 -17.82 14.59
C PRO A 96 13.54 -16.41 14.91
N ALA A 97 14.44 -15.52 15.34
CA ALA A 97 14.10 -14.14 15.68
C ALA A 97 13.56 -13.37 14.46
N LEU A 98 14.23 -13.49 13.30
CA LEU A 98 13.73 -12.86 12.06
C LEU A 98 12.40 -13.47 11.60
N ALA A 99 12.24 -14.79 11.68
CA ALA A 99 10.99 -15.45 11.28
C ALA A 99 9.81 -14.96 12.14
N TRP A 100 9.97 -14.94 13.46
CA TRP A 100 8.97 -14.41 14.38
C TRP A 100 8.76 -12.90 14.21
N GLY A 101 9.82 -12.13 13.97
CA GLY A 101 9.72 -10.72 13.64
C GLY A 101 8.87 -10.47 12.40
N TRP A 102 9.07 -11.27 11.33
CA TRP A 102 8.26 -11.20 10.11
C TRP A 102 6.79 -11.53 10.37
N LEU A 103 6.50 -12.59 11.14
CA LEU A 103 5.14 -12.99 11.47
C LEU A 103 4.43 -11.92 12.32
N ILE A 104 5.06 -11.44 13.40
CA ILE A 104 4.50 -10.42 14.29
C ILE A 104 4.28 -9.11 13.53
N ALA A 105 5.25 -8.69 12.73
CA ALA A 105 5.13 -7.50 11.89
C ALA A 105 3.96 -7.61 10.89
N THR A 106 3.72 -8.81 10.34
CA THR A 106 2.55 -9.09 9.49
C THR A 106 1.24 -8.90 10.25
N ILE A 107 1.12 -9.47 11.45
CA ILE A 107 -0.09 -9.33 12.29
C ILE A 107 -0.36 -7.86 12.62
N ILE A 108 0.66 -7.11 13.05
CA ILE A 108 0.53 -5.69 13.40
C ILE A 108 0.07 -4.88 12.17
N ALA A 109 0.73 -5.09 11.04
CA ALA A 109 0.38 -4.40 9.80
C ALA A 109 -1.07 -4.71 9.38
N ASP A 110 -1.49 -5.96 9.45
CA ASP A 110 -2.84 -6.39 9.06
C ASP A 110 -3.93 -5.74 9.92
N VAL A 111 -3.71 -5.65 11.25
CA VAL A 111 -4.66 -5.03 12.17
C VAL A 111 -4.85 -3.54 11.84
N VAL A 112 -3.75 -2.81 11.66
CA VAL A 112 -3.78 -1.37 11.41
C VAL A 112 -4.37 -1.06 10.03
N PHE A 113 -3.94 -1.79 9.00
CA PHE A 113 -4.48 -1.59 7.65
C PHE A 113 -5.94 -1.99 7.53
N CYS A 114 -6.37 -3.11 8.13
CA CYS A 114 -7.75 -3.55 8.08
C CYS A 114 -8.68 -2.51 8.71
N ALA A 115 -8.31 -1.97 9.86
CA ALA A 115 -9.07 -0.93 10.51
C ALA A 115 -9.20 0.34 9.64
N ALA A 116 -8.14 0.73 8.92
CA ALA A 116 -8.19 1.82 7.94
C ALA A 116 -9.18 1.54 6.79
N GLN A 117 -9.34 0.27 6.36
CA GLN A 117 -10.29 -0.08 5.31
C GLN A 117 -11.75 0.02 5.78
N PHE A 118 -12.04 -0.30 7.03
CA PHE A 118 -13.39 -0.08 7.60
C PHE A 118 -13.75 1.40 7.62
N ALA A 119 -12.81 2.27 8.00
CA ALA A 119 -13.00 3.72 7.93
C ALA A 119 -13.23 4.19 6.48
N LEU A 120 -12.42 3.69 5.54
CA LEU A 120 -12.56 4.01 4.11
C LEU A 120 -13.91 3.57 3.54
N GLY A 121 -14.37 2.36 3.88
CA GLY A 121 -15.68 1.85 3.48
C GLY A 121 -16.82 2.67 4.07
N THR A 122 -16.67 3.14 5.32
CA THR A 122 -17.64 4.04 5.97
C THR A 122 -17.69 5.38 5.24
N ASP A 123 -16.54 5.96 4.90
CA ASP A 123 -16.46 7.22 4.15
C ASP A 123 -17.09 7.09 2.75
N ALA A 124 -16.85 5.98 2.06
CA ALA A 124 -17.47 5.72 0.75
C ALA A 124 -18.99 5.66 0.84
N ILE A 125 -19.52 5.00 1.87
CA ILE A 125 -20.98 4.88 2.06
C ILE A 125 -21.59 6.22 2.47
N GLN A 126 -21.00 6.91 3.45
CA GLN A 126 -21.53 8.19 3.94
C GLN A 126 -21.31 9.34 2.96
N GLY A 127 -20.12 9.44 2.37
CA GLY A 127 -19.74 10.58 1.53
C GLY A 127 -20.16 10.46 0.06
N ASN A 128 -20.22 9.24 -0.49
CA ASN A 128 -20.42 9.05 -1.93
C ASN A 128 -21.66 8.25 -2.31
N LEU A 129 -22.19 7.40 -1.42
CA LEU A 129 -23.29 6.47 -1.75
C LEU A 129 -24.60 6.80 -1.04
N GLY A 130 -24.73 8.02 -0.52
CA GLY A 130 -25.99 8.52 0.08
C GLY A 130 -26.31 7.98 1.47
N GLY A 131 -25.32 7.43 2.18
CA GLY A 131 -25.46 6.92 3.55
C GLY A 131 -25.14 7.93 4.64
N GLU A 132 -25.21 9.25 4.40
CA GLU A 132 -24.82 10.33 5.34
C GLU A 132 -25.48 10.23 6.72
N GLY A 133 -26.75 9.80 6.78
CA GLY A 133 -27.51 9.66 8.03
C GLY A 133 -27.27 8.34 8.78
N LEU A 134 -26.50 7.40 8.24
CA LEU A 134 -26.30 6.10 8.85
C LEU A 134 -25.25 6.18 9.99
N PRO A 135 -25.53 5.60 11.17
CA PRO A 135 -24.54 5.54 12.24
C PRO A 135 -23.27 4.79 11.79
N PRO A 136 -22.06 5.31 12.06
CA PRO A 136 -20.80 4.65 11.66
C PRO A 136 -20.68 3.20 12.15
N PHE A 137 -21.13 2.90 13.37
CA PHE A 137 -21.12 1.53 13.91
C PHE A 137 -22.07 0.57 13.18
N LEU A 138 -23.19 1.06 12.61
CA LEU A 138 -24.05 0.24 11.78
C LEU A 138 -23.33 -0.15 10.49
N ILE A 139 -22.65 0.81 9.86
CA ILE A 139 -21.90 0.57 8.63
C ILE A 139 -20.74 -0.40 8.88
N THR A 140 -19.91 -0.15 9.91
CA THR A 140 -18.81 -1.07 10.23
C THR A 140 -19.30 -2.45 10.65
N GLY A 141 -20.45 -2.56 11.33
CA GLY A 141 -21.10 -3.81 11.67
C GLY A 141 -21.53 -4.62 10.43
N LEU A 142 -22.11 -3.95 9.44
CA LEU A 142 -22.49 -4.57 8.16
C LEU A 142 -21.25 -5.01 7.37
N LEU A 143 -20.24 -4.16 7.28
CA LEU A 143 -18.97 -4.49 6.64
C LEU A 143 -18.28 -5.69 7.33
N PHE A 144 -18.28 -5.73 8.68
CA PHE A 144 -17.78 -6.85 9.46
C PHE A 144 -18.54 -8.15 9.14
N ALA A 145 -19.87 -8.10 9.15
CA ALA A 145 -20.69 -9.28 8.89
C ALA A 145 -20.45 -9.84 7.48
N ILE A 146 -20.43 -8.95 6.47
CA ILE A 146 -20.15 -9.33 5.07
C ILE A 146 -18.72 -9.91 4.95
N ALA A 147 -17.72 -9.20 5.45
CA ALA A 147 -16.33 -9.63 5.35
C ALA A 147 -16.10 -10.96 6.07
N PHE A 148 -16.62 -11.12 7.29
CA PHE A 148 -16.46 -12.35 8.05
C PHE A 148 -17.18 -13.54 7.40
N TYR A 149 -18.36 -13.33 6.84
CA TYR A 149 -19.09 -14.35 6.08
C TYR A 149 -18.27 -14.81 4.85
N LEU A 150 -17.70 -13.87 4.09
CA LEU A 150 -16.87 -14.19 2.93
C LEU A 150 -15.58 -14.94 3.34
N ILE A 151 -14.96 -14.56 4.46
CA ILE A 151 -13.80 -15.29 5.01
C ILE A 151 -14.17 -16.69 5.49
N TRP A 152 -15.33 -16.83 6.10
CA TRP A 152 -15.83 -18.14 6.49
C TRP A 152 -16.05 -19.06 5.28
N LEU A 153 -16.58 -18.51 4.17
CA LEU A 153 -16.67 -19.25 2.91
C LEU A 153 -15.29 -19.59 2.33
N PHE A 154 -14.34 -18.63 2.37
CA PHE A 154 -12.98 -18.83 1.87
C PHE A 154 -12.23 -19.92 2.66
N SER A 155 -12.46 -20.02 3.96
CA SER A 155 -11.83 -21.04 4.82
C SER A 155 -12.32 -22.46 4.53
N GLY A 156 -13.41 -22.60 3.77
CA GLY A 156 -13.89 -23.87 3.27
C GLY A 156 -13.09 -24.40 2.07
N GLU A 157 -13.41 -25.62 1.65
CA GLU A 157 -12.77 -26.26 0.48
C GLU A 157 -13.67 -26.20 -0.78
N GLY A 158 -13.06 -26.40 -1.94
CA GLY A 158 -13.76 -26.65 -3.19
C GLY A 158 -14.42 -25.45 -3.83
N LYS A 159 -15.76 -25.49 -4.03
CA LYS A 159 -16.49 -24.44 -4.79
C LYS A 159 -16.50 -23.08 -4.06
N ALA A 160 -16.62 -23.08 -2.73
CA ALA A 160 -16.70 -21.88 -1.92
C ALA A 160 -15.44 -21.00 -2.06
N SER A 161 -14.25 -21.61 -1.97
CA SER A 161 -12.98 -20.89 -2.17
C SER A 161 -12.85 -20.27 -3.58
N ARG A 162 -13.36 -20.94 -4.62
CA ARG A 162 -13.37 -20.41 -5.99
C ARG A 162 -14.30 -19.20 -6.16
N ILE A 163 -15.43 -19.20 -5.45
CA ILE A 163 -16.34 -18.04 -5.46
C ILE A 163 -15.62 -16.81 -4.92
N ILE A 164 -14.91 -16.94 -3.81
CA ILE A 164 -14.15 -15.82 -3.22
C ILE A 164 -13.02 -15.35 -4.14
N ASP A 165 -12.28 -16.27 -4.78
CA ASP A 165 -11.27 -15.89 -5.79
C ASP A 165 -11.90 -15.04 -6.91
N ASN A 166 -13.11 -15.40 -7.37
CA ASN A 166 -13.81 -14.63 -8.41
C ASN A 166 -14.32 -13.29 -7.89
N ILE A 167 -14.84 -13.23 -6.66
CA ILE A 167 -15.26 -11.98 -6.03
C ILE A 167 -14.08 -11.01 -5.96
N ILE A 168 -12.91 -11.47 -5.48
CA ILE A 168 -11.70 -10.65 -5.40
C ILE A 168 -11.29 -10.13 -6.78
N LYS A 169 -11.27 -10.99 -7.80
CA LYS A 169 -10.98 -10.58 -9.18
C LYS A 169 -11.97 -9.54 -9.70
N THR A 170 -13.25 -9.72 -9.42
CA THR A 170 -14.30 -8.78 -9.81
C THR A 170 -14.13 -7.44 -9.11
N LEU A 171 -13.84 -7.43 -7.80
CA LEU A 171 -13.58 -6.19 -7.06
C LEU A 171 -12.38 -5.44 -7.62
N VAL A 172 -11.25 -6.12 -7.89
CA VAL A 172 -10.08 -5.51 -8.53
C VAL A 172 -10.42 -4.96 -9.92
N ALA A 173 -11.20 -5.69 -10.71
CA ALA A 173 -11.65 -5.20 -12.02
C ALA A 173 -12.52 -3.94 -11.90
N ILE A 174 -13.45 -3.90 -10.94
CA ILE A 174 -14.29 -2.72 -10.67
C ILE A 174 -13.41 -1.51 -10.30
N ILE A 175 -12.41 -1.69 -9.44
CA ILE A 175 -11.49 -0.62 -9.04
C ILE A 175 -10.78 -0.05 -10.27
N VAL A 176 -10.15 -0.92 -11.07
CA VAL A 176 -9.39 -0.49 -12.26
C VAL A 176 -10.32 0.18 -13.28
N LEU A 177 -11.50 -0.39 -13.55
CA LEU A 177 -12.44 0.17 -14.51
C LEU A 177 -13.02 1.51 -14.05
N ALA A 178 -13.32 1.66 -12.76
CA ALA A 178 -13.83 2.92 -12.21
C ALA A 178 -12.81 4.05 -12.41
N PHE A 179 -11.55 3.85 -12.01
CA PHE A 179 -10.54 4.91 -12.11
C PHE A 179 -10.03 5.12 -13.54
N MET A 180 -9.92 4.07 -14.36
CA MET A 180 -9.62 4.21 -15.78
C MET A 180 -10.75 4.94 -16.54
N GLY A 181 -12.01 4.70 -16.16
CA GLY A 181 -13.15 5.42 -16.71
C GLY A 181 -13.06 6.94 -16.47
N VAL A 182 -12.57 7.35 -15.28
CA VAL A 182 -12.29 8.75 -14.99
C VAL A 182 -11.23 9.31 -15.96
N VAL A 183 -10.12 8.61 -16.15
CA VAL A 183 -9.07 9.05 -17.09
C VAL A 183 -9.60 9.18 -18.51
N VAL A 184 -10.41 8.20 -18.97
CA VAL A 184 -11.04 8.27 -20.30
C VAL A 184 -11.96 9.50 -20.41
N THR A 185 -12.72 9.81 -19.37
CA THR A 185 -13.57 11.00 -19.34
C THR A 185 -12.75 12.29 -19.42
N LEU A 186 -11.66 12.39 -18.65
CA LEU A 186 -10.75 13.53 -18.70
C LEU A 186 -10.09 13.67 -20.08
N MET A 187 -9.74 12.55 -20.72
CA MET A 187 -9.19 12.51 -22.07
C MET A 187 -10.18 13.04 -23.11
N ILE A 188 -11.44 12.62 -23.06
CA ILE A 188 -12.49 13.07 -23.99
C ILE A 188 -12.76 14.58 -23.85
N ASN A 189 -12.55 15.14 -22.67
CA ASN A 189 -12.74 16.55 -22.36
C ASN A 189 -11.46 17.39 -22.45
N ASP A 190 -10.40 16.90 -23.10
CA ASP A 190 -9.10 17.58 -23.27
C ASP A 190 -8.49 18.11 -21.94
N ALA A 191 -8.81 17.46 -20.83
CA ALA A 191 -8.35 17.85 -19.50
C ALA A 191 -7.02 17.18 -19.09
N ILE A 192 -6.35 16.47 -20.02
CA ILE A 192 -5.11 15.73 -19.78
C ILE A 192 -3.94 16.40 -20.49
N ASP A 193 -2.86 16.64 -19.76
CA ASP A 193 -1.56 17.03 -20.32
C ASP A 193 -0.75 15.77 -20.69
N TRP A 194 -0.78 15.41 -21.97
CA TRP A 194 -0.05 14.26 -22.51
C TRP A 194 1.47 14.44 -22.45
N GLY A 195 1.96 15.68 -22.59
CA GLY A 195 3.37 16.01 -22.46
C GLY A 195 3.85 15.81 -21.02
N GLY A 196 3.05 16.27 -20.06
CA GLY A 196 3.28 16.05 -18.64
C GLY A 196 3.26 14.56 -18.25
N ILE A 197 2.34 13.78 -18.81
CA ILE A 197 2.31 12.32 -18.59
C ILE A 197 3.59 11.65 -19.13
N ALA A 198 3.97 11.96 -20.37
CA ALA A 198 5.14 11.36 -21.00
C ALA A 198 6.44 11.69 -20.25
N SER A 199 6.64 12.95 -19.87
CA SER A 199 7.78 13.38 -19.06
C SER A 199 7.74 12.80 -17.63
N GLY A 200 6.55 12.69 -17.03
CA GLY A 200 6.36 12.15 -15.68
C GLY A 200 6.58 10.65 -15.52
N LEU A 201 6.74 9.89 -16.62
CA LEU A 201 7.16 8.50 -16.57
C LEU A 201 8.69 8.33 -16.47
N ILE A 202 9.45 9.43 -16.67
CA ILE A 202 10.91 9.42 -16.52
C ILE A 202 11.25 9.71 -15.04
N PRO A 203 12.02 8.82 -14.36
CA PRO A 203 12.38 9.02 -12.98
C PRO A 203 13.19 10.30 -12.75
N ASP A 204 12.69 11.17 -11.90
CA ASP A 204 13.39 12.37 -11.40
C ASP A 204 13.62 12.24 -9.89
N PHE A 205 14.85 11.92 -9.49
CA PHE A 205 15.23 11.79 -8.09
C PHE A 205 15.58 13.13 -7.42
N SER A 206 15.62 14.23 -8.16
CA SER A 206 15.92 15.57 -7.60
C SER A 206 14.84 16.01 -6.59
N ALA A 207 13.59 15.56 -6.80
CA ALA A 207 12.45 15.81 -5.91
C ALA A 207 12.61 15.22 -4.49
N LEU A 208 13.59 14.33 -4.25
CA LEU A 208 13.98 13.89 -2.91
C LEU A 208 14.74 14.97 -2.13
N PHE A 209 15.35 15.93 -2.81
CA PHE A 209 16.27 16.90 -2.21
C PHE A 209 15.78 18.36 -2.29
N ARG A 210 14.89 18.67 -3.24
CA ARG A 210 14.37 20.01 -3.46
C ARG A 210 12.92 19.99 -3.93
N PRO A 211 12.13 21.06 -3.69
CA PRO A 211 10.81 21.21 -4.28
C PRO A 211 10.87 21.14 -5.82
N THR A 212 9.82 20.61 -6.42
CA THR A 212 9.65 20.64 -7.88
C THR A 212 9.51 22.09 -8.38
N ASP A 213 9.94 22.34 -9.62
CA ASP A 213 9.99 23.70 -10.19
C ASP A 213 8.62 24.39 -10.24
N THR A 214 7.53 23.62 -10.19
CA THR A 214 6.14 24.12 -10.09
C THR A 214 5.93 25.10 -8.94
N TYR A 215 6.63 24.93 -7.83
CA TYR A 215 6.49 25.78 -6.64
C TYR A 215 7.46 26.94 -6.58
N ALA A 216 8.47 27.01 -7.49
CA ALA A 216 9.55 27.98 -7.41
C ALA A 216 9.06 29.44 -7.35
N THR A 217 8.10 29.81 -8.22
CA THR A 217 7.55 31.18 -8.25
C THR A 217 6.81 31.53 -6.96
N SER A 218 6.01 30.59 -6.41
CA SER A 218 5.25 30.83 -5.18
C SER A 218 6.18 30.87 -3.96
N ILE A 219 7.23 30.03 -3.92
CA ILE A 219 8.26 30.07 -2.86
C ILE A 219 8.99 31.41 -2.88
N SER A 220 9.40 31.89 -4.06
CA SER A 220 10.05 33.22 -4.20
C SER A 220 9.14 34.38 -3.79
N ALA A 221 7.85 34.28 -4.08
CA ALA A 221 6.85 35.30 -3.70
C ALA A 221 6.53 35.29 -2.19
N ALA A 222 6.85 34.21 -1.46
CA ALA A 222 6.66 34.12 0.00
C ALA A 222 7.71 34.94 0.80
N GLY A 223 8.70 35.57 0.15
CA GLY A 223 9.67 36.45 0.78
C GLY A 223 10.44 35.80 1.93
N GLU A 224 10.38 36.37 3.12
CA GLU A 224 11.09 35.89 4.31
C GLU A 224 10.69 34.46 4.71
N TYR A 225 9.48 34.01 4.33
CA TYR A 225 8.98 32.66 4.59
C TYR A 225 9.21 31.67 3.45
N GLY A 226 9.94 32.09 2.42
CA GLY A 226 10.34 31.21 1.31
C GLY A 226 11.08 29.96 1.79
N GLY A 227 12.01 30.11 2.75
CA GLY A 227 12.75 28.99 3.35
C GLY A 227 11.86 27.99 4.11
N PHE A 228 10.81 28.46 4.79
CA PHE A 228 9.82 27.58 5.41
C PHE A 228 9.11 26.73 4.34
N TRP A 229 8.60 27.38 3.27
CA TRP A 229 7.87 26.69 2.22
C TRP A 229 8.76 25.73 1.44
N GLU A 230 10.01 26.10 1.16
CA GLU A 230 10.98 25.20 0.52
C GLU A 230 11.17 23.92 1.34
N SER A 231 11.38 24.04 2.65
CA SER A 231 11.50 22.90 3.55
C SER A 231 10.21 22.09 3.63
N TYR A 232 9.07 22.75 3.84
CA TYR A 232 7.76 22.08 4.01
C TYR A 232 7.35 21.29 2.76
N ILE A 233 7.54 21.87 1.56
CA ILE A 233 7.24 21.21 0.28
C ILE A 233 8.21 20.05 0.05
N GLY A 234 9.51 20.28 0.25
CA GLY A 234 10.54 19.25 0.11
C GLY A 234 10.29 18.06 1.03
N ASP A 235 9.92 18.30 2.29
CA ASP A 235 9.57 17.25 3.25
C ASP A 235 8.29 16.50 2.85
N SER A 236 7.28 17.24 2.38
CA SER A 236 6.05 16.64 1.88
C SER A 236 6.31 15.73 0.68
N GLN A 237 7.09 16.19 -0.29
CA GLN A 237 7.48 15.40 -1.47
C GLN A 237 8.27 14.15 -1.08
N ARG A 238 9.26 14.25 -0.21
CA ARG A 238 10.04 13.10 0.29
C ARG A 238 9.15 12.08 0.98
N ASN A 239 8.30 12.52 1.88
CA ASN A 239 7.40 11.63 2.61
C ASN A 239 6.44 10.87 1.68
N ILE A 240 5.95 11.52 0.63
CA ILE A 240 5.07 10.91 -0.37
C ILE A 240 5.85 9.89 -1.21
N ILE A 241 7.05 10.25 -1.68
CA ILE A 241 7.91 9.35 -2.47
C ILE A 241 8.23 8.09 -1.67
N ILE A 242 8.64 8.24 -0.41
CA ILE A 242 8.96 7.11 0.46
C ILE A 242 7.72 6.28 0.79
N GLY A 243 6.60 6.94 1.09
CA GLY A 243 5.32 6.29 1.36
C GLY A 243 4.81 5.45 0.19
N ALA A 244 5.05 5.89 -1.05
CA ALA A 244 4.64 5.17 -2.25
C ALA A 244 5.30 3.78 -2.37
N PHE A 245 6.56 3.65 -1.96
CA PHE A 245 7.23 2.34 -1.91
C PHE A 245 6.60 1.39 -0.90
N GLY A 246 6.18 1.91 0.26
CA GLY A 246 5.53 1.11 1.31
C GLY A 246 4.10 0.67 0.96
N THR A 247 3.40 1.42 0.11
CA THR A 247 2.06 1.06 -0.35
C THR A 247 2.05 0.07 -1.49
N ALA A 248 3.12 0.03 -2.31
CA ALA A 248 3.21 -0.88 -3.45
C ALA A 248 3.32 -2.35 -2.99
N VAL A 249 4.20 -2.66 -2.05
CA VAL A 249 4.28 -4.00 -1.44
C VAL A 249 4.59 -3.86 0.05
N GLY A 250 3.63 -4.22 0.90
CA GLY A 250 3.79 -4.26 2.35
C GLY A 250 4.39 -5.57 2.86
N ILE A 251 4.88 -5.56 4.09
CA ILE A 251 5.47 -6.75 4.75
C ILE A 251 4.46 -7.92 4.80
N ASN A 252 3.20 -7.63 5.05
CA ASN A 252 2.11 -8.59 5.10
C ASN A 252 1.88 -9.31 3.77
N MET A 253 2.04 -8.63 2.64
CA MET A 253 1.95 -9.23 1.31
C MET A 253 3.01 -10.32 1.08
N THR A 254 4.21 -10.11 1.65
CA THR A 254 5.29 -11.11 1.58
C THR A 254 4.93 -12.40 2.32
N PHE A 255 4.08 -12.30 3.36
CA PHE A 255 3.56 -13.45 4.09
C PHE A 255 2.40 -14.12 3.36
N LEU A 256 1.50 -13.36 2.75
CA LEU A 256 0.33 -13.87 2.04
C LEU A 256 0.67 -14.74 0.82
N LEU A 257 1.63 -14.30 0.01
CA LEU A 257 1.92 -14.92 -1.29
C LEU A 257 2.26 -16.41 -1.18
N PRO A 258 3.15 -16.85 -0.27
CA PRO A 258 3.45 -18.27 -0.07
C PRO A 258 2.20 -19.12 0.22
N TYR A 259 1.36 -18.66 1.13
CA TYR A 259 0.17 -19.44 1.55
C TYR A 259 -0.89 -19.45 0.44
N SER A 260 -1.01 -18.38 -0.35
CA SER A 260 -1.88 -18.35 -1.53
C SER A 260 -1.43 -19.34 -2.61
N ILE A 261 -0.11 -19.43 -2.86
CA ILE A 261 0.50 -20.41 -3.78
C ILE A 261 0.28 -21.84 -3.28
N MET A 262 0.54 -22.10 -2.00
CA MET A 262 0.34 -23.42 -1.38
C MET A 262 -1.12 -23.86 -1.41
N LYS A 263 -2.08 -22.93 -1.16
CA LYS A 263 -3.51 -23.23 -1.27
C LYS A 263 -3.92 -23.65 -2.68
N LYS A 264 -3.26 -23.11 -3.72
CA LYS A 264 -3.45 -23.52 -5.13
C LYS A 264 -2.75 -24.83 -5.45
N LYS A 265 -1.97 -25.40 -4.52
CA LYS A 265 -1.17 -26.63 -4.72
C LYS A 265 -0.21 -26.48 -5.91
N TRP A 266 0.36 -25.29 -6.09
CA TRP A 266 1.40 -25.05 -7.08
C TRP A 266 2.75 -25.59 -6.56
N GLY A 267 3.55 -26.17 -7.45
CA GLY A 267 4.90 -26.67 -7.16
C GLY A 267 5.88 -26.22 -8.25
N LYS A 268 7.06 -26.80 -8.34
CA LYS A 268 8.17 -26.39 -9.23
C LYS A 268 7.77 -26.16 -10.68
N LYS A 269 6.92 -27.02 -11.26
CA LYS A 269 6.44 -26.89 -12.64
C LYS A 269 5.60 -25.63 -12.90
N HIS A 270 5.08 -24.99 -11.85
CA HIS A 270 4.24 -23.79 -11.96
C HIS A 270 5.01 -22.47 -11.82
N ARG A 271 6.36 -22.48 -11.81
CA ARG A 271 7.18 -21.25 -11.66
C ARG A 271 6.90 -20.20 -12.72
N GLU A 272 6.70 -20.63 -13.98
CA GLU A 272 6.36 -19.72 -15.07
C GLU A 272 4.95 -19.14 -14.91
N LEU A 273 3.99 -19.98 -14.51
CA LEU A 273 2.63 -19.55 -14.19
C LEU A 273 2.63 -18.54 -13.04
N ALA A 274 3.42 -18.76 -11.99
CA ALA A 274 3.49 -17.83 -10.85
C ALA A 274 4.06 -16.46 -11.25
N ARG A 275 5.06 -16.39 -12.12
CA ARG A 275 5.56 -15.12 -12.67
C ARG A 275 4.50 -14.42 -13.51
N PHE A 276 3.85 -15.17 -14.39
CA PHE A 276 2.75 -14.65 -15.22
C PHE A 276 1.61 -14.11 -14.35
N ASP A 277 1.26 -14.81 -13.29
CA ASP A 277 0.21 -14.44 -12.34
C ASP A 277 0.55 -13.12 -11.58
N LEU A 278 1.81 -12.93 -11.19
CA LEU A 278 2.26 -11.67 -10.58
C LEU A 278 2.21 -10.50 -11.57
N ILE A 279 2.50 -10.74 -12.85
CA ILE A 279 2.43 -9.68 -13.88
C ILE A 279 0.96 -9.35 -14.18
N LEU A 280 0.17 -10.36 -14.55
CA LEU A 280 -1.22 -10.18 -14.97
C LEU A 280 -2.13 -9.78 -13.81
N GLY A 281 -1.97 -10.43 -12.67
CA GLY A 281 -2.87 -10.28 -11.53
C GLY A 281 -2.49 -9.15 -10.59
N LEU A 282 -1.22 -8.73 -10.53
CA LEU A 282 -0.76 -7.69 -9.62
C LEU A 282 -0.20 -6.46 -10.36
N LEU A 283 0.85 -6.63 -11.17
CA LEU A 283 1.57 -5.49 -11.77
C LEU A 283 0.66 -4.63 -12.66
N ILE A 284 -0.06 -5.26 -13.58
CA ILE A 284 -0.91 -4.54 -14.54
C ILE A 284 -2.06 -3.81 -13.84
N PRO A 285 -2.89 -4.47 -13.00
CA PRO A 285 -3.97 -3.77 -12.30
C PRO A 285 -3.47 -2.63 -11.41
N PHE A 286 -2.34 -2.82 -10.72
CA PHE A 286 -1.77 -1.80 -9.87
C PHE A 286 -1.32 -0.57 -10.65
N ILE A 287 -0.54 -0.76 -11.73
CA ILE A 287 -0.08 0.36 -12.55
C ILE A 287 -1.28 1.12 -13.12
N LEU A 288 -2.26 0.42 -13.68
CA LEU A 288 -3.44 1.06 -14.25
C LEU A 288 -4.24 1.83 -13.19
N GLY A 289 -4.54 1.22 -12.05
CA GLY A 289 -5.35 1.84 -10.99
C GLY A 289 -4.64 3.02 -10.32
N ALA A 290 -3.37 2.84 -9.91
CA ALA A 290 -2.61 3.88 -9.23
C ALA A 290 -2.27 5.05 -10.17
N SER A 291 -1.86 4.78 -11.41
CA SER A 291 -1.59 5.85 -12.38
C SER A 291 -2.84 6.63 -12.75
N ALA A 292 -4.00 5.95 -12.88
CA ALA A 292 -5.27 6.62 -13.14
C ALA A 292 -5.63 7.62 -12.03
N LEU A 293 -5.42 7.25 -10.77
CA LEU A 293 -5.63 8.15 -9.63
C LEU A 293 -4.68 9.35 -9.66
N ILE A 294 -3.39 9.13 -9.93
CA ILE A 294 -2.39 10.21 -10.01
C ILE A 294 -2.75 11.17 -11.16
N ILE A 295 -3.06 10.64 -12.34
CA ILE A 295 -3.43 11.44 -13.51
C ILE A 295 -4.67 12.29 -13.21
N SER A 296 -5.70 11.68 -12.62
CA SER A 296 -6.94 12.37 -12.29
C SER A 296 -6.72 13.50 -11.29
N THR A 297 -5.93 13.27 -10.24
CA THR A 297 -5.64 14.28 -9.21
C THR A 297 -4.68 15.34 -9.71
N ALA A 298 -3.68 14.99 -10.51
CA ALA A 298 -2.79 15.95 -11.14
C ALA A 298 -3.56 16.92 -12.04
N SER A 299 -4.43 16.41 -12.90
CA SER A 299 -5.29 17.21 -13.76
C SER A 299 -6.20 18.17 -12.97
N GLN A 300 -6.74 17.73 -11.84
CA GLN A 300 -7.75 18.50 -11.10
C GLN A 300 -7.17 19.46 -10.06
N PHE A 301 -6.05 19.13 -9.42
CA PHE A 301 -5.60 19.84 -8.22
C PHE A 301 -4.16 20.37 -8.28
N HIS A 302 -3.27 19.74 -9.09
CA HIS A 302 -1.87 20.16 -9.10
C HIS A 302 -1.69 21.61 -9.54
N ALA A 303 -0.89 22.36 -8.80
CA ALA A 303 -0.58 23.77 -9.06
C ALA A 303 -1.80 24.73 -9.08
N LYS A 304 -2.98 24.28 -8.70
CA LYS A 304 -4.17 25.14 -8.66
C LYS A 304 -4.22 25.93 -7.35
N LYS A 305 -4.07 27.25 -7.45
CA LYS A 305 -4.11 28.21 -6.33
C LYS A 305 -5.53 28.37 -5.76
N ASN A 306 -6.54 28.17 -6.61
CA ASN A 306 -7.96 28.26 -6.29
C ASN A 306 -8.59 26.89 -6.55
N GLY A 307 -9.12 26.25 -5.54
CA GLY A 307 -9.75 24.94 -5.69
C GLY A 307 -10.53 24.54 -4.45
N HIS A 308 -11.51 23.67 -4.63
CA HIS A 308 -12.26 23.15 -3.50
C HIS A 308 -11.31 22.30 -2.63
N VAL A 309 -11.20 22.65 -1.37
CA VAL A 309 -10.40 21.96 -0.37
C VAL A 309 -11.20 21.90 0.92
N SER A 310 -11.15 20.78 1.61
CA SER A 310 -11.75 20.70 2.93
C SER A 310 -11.05 21.67 3.88
N GLU A 311 -11.84 22.43 4.64
CA GLU A 311 -11.36 23.48 5.55
C GLU A 311 -10.28 22.94 6.50
N GLY A 312 -10.48 21.73 7.07
CA GLY A 312 -9.53 21.12 7.98
C GLY A 312 -8.18 20.80 7.32
N ALA A 313 -8.16 20.34 6.05
CA ALA A 313 -6.92 20.05 5.34
C ALA A 313 -6.17 21.33 4.96
N TYR A 314 -6.90 22.37 4.57
CA TYR A 314 -6.35 23.70 4.31
C TYR A 314 -5.74 24.32 5.56
N HIS A 315 -6.49 24.32 6.67
CA HIS A 315 -6.03 24.86 7.94
C HIS A 315 -4.80 24.11 8.46
N GLN A 316 -4.70 22.79 8.25
CA GLN A 316 -3.52 22.03 8.67
C GLN A 316 -2.21 22.58 8.06
N VAL A 317 -2.25 22.94 6.78
CA VAL A 317 -1.07 23.47 6.09
C VAL A 317 -0.80 24.92 6.48
N LEU A 318 -1.85 25.76 6.51
CA LEU A 318 -1.72 27.17 6.86
C LEU A 318 -1.26 27.34 8.33
N ASP A 319 -1.80 26.54 9.26
CA ASP A 319 -1.40 26.58 10.67
C ASP A 319 0.05 26.13 10.86
N ALA A 320 0.55 25.20 10.04
CA ALA A 320 1.97 24.82 10.10
C ALA A 320 2.86 26.01 9.75
N ARG A 321 2.44 26.83 8.77
CA ARG A 321 3.14 28.08 8.41
C ARG A 321 3.03 29.13 9.53
N LEU A 322 1.84 29.33 10.07
CA LEU A 322 1.61 30.30 11.15
C LEU A 322 2.36 29.93 12.45
N LYS A 323 2.48 28.65 12.77
CA LYS A 323 3.30 28.14 13.88
C LYS A 323 4.79 28.48 13.74
N ALA A 324 5.31 28.50 12.52
CA ALA A 324 6.70 28.88 12.28
C ALA A 324 6.95 30.37 12.59
N GLU A 325 5.92 31.21 12.46
CA GLU A 325 5.97 32.64 12.79
C GLU A 325 5.68 32.91 14.28
N HIS A 326 4.66 32.26 14.82
CA HIS A 326 4.15 32.49 16.15
C HIS A 326 4.52 31.33 17.11
N LYS A 327 5.60 31.48 17.88
CA LYS A 327 6.08 30.42 18.80
C LYS A 327 5.03 29.99 19.82
N ASP A 328 4.14 30.91 20.23
CA ASP A 328 3.09 30.66 21.22
C ASP A 328 1.75 30.27 20.59
N PHE A 329 1.73 29.89 19.31
CA PHE A 329 0.52 29.54 18.55
C PHE A 329 -0.38 28.52 19.28
N SER A 330 0.21 27.55 19.98
CA SER A 330 -0.53 26.54 20.74
C SER A 330 -1.30 27.09 21.95
N THR A 331 -0.98 28.31 22.41
CA THR A 331 -1.64 28.97 23.53
C THR A 331 -2.77 29.90 23.12
N TYR A 332 -2.90 30.15 21.79
CA TYR A 332 -3.89 31.07 21.26
C TYR A 332 -5.31 30.47 21.32
N SER A 333 -6.28 31.34 21.58
CA SER A 333 -7.69 30.99 21.48
C SER A 333 -8.10 30.73 20.04
N VAL A 334 -9.18 29.99 19.83
CA VAL A 334 -9.73 29.70 18.48
C VAL A 334 -9.99 30.99 17.70
N ALA A 335 -10.50 32.04 18.36
CA ALA A 335 -10.74 33.34 17.71
C ALA A 335 -9.44 34.03 17.27
N GLN A 336 -8.37 33.94 18.03
CA GLN A 336 -7.07 34.49 17.66
C GLN A 336 -6.46 33.73 16.48
N ILE A 337 -6.55 32.40 16.47
CA ILE A 337 -6.08 31.57 15.35
C ILE A 337 -6.85 31.93 14.08
N GLU A 338 -8.16 32.11 14.17
CA GLU A 338 -8.97 32.49 13.01
C GLU A 338 -8.61 33.88 12.46
N GLN A 339 -8.32 34.84 13.32
CA GLN A 339 -7.82 36.15 12.88
C GLN A 339 -6.45 36.05 12.19
N LEU A 340 -5.54 35.21 12.68
CA LEU A 340 -4.25 34.95 12.01
C LEU A 340 -4.44 34.34 10.63
N ARG A 341 -5.34 33.35 10.50
CA ARG A 341 -5.67 32.74 9.19
C ARG A 341 -6.24 33.76 8.21
N LEU A 342 -7.17 34.60 8.68
CA LEU A 342 -7.77 35.65 7.86
C LEU A 342 -6.72 36.68 7.37
N ASN A 343 -5.77 37.03 8.24
CA ASN A 343 -4.73 38.03 7.93
C ASN A 343 -3.49 37.45 7.26
N ALA A 344 -3.41 36.12 7.08
CA ALA A 344 -2.27 35.47 6.43
C ALA A 344 -2.05 36.00 4.99
N PRO A 345 -0.79 36.14 4.54
CA PRO A 345 -0.46 36.57 3.19
C PRO A 345 -1.16 35.71 2.11
N THR A 346 -1.54 36.34 1.00
CA THR A 346 -2.21 35.65 -0.10
C THR A 346 -1.40 34.46 -0.63
N VAL A 347 -0.07 34.63 -0.73
CA VAL A 347 0.81 33.55 -1.19
C VAL A 347 0.82 32.34 -0.24
N ASP A 348 0.73 32.56 1.08
CA ASP A 348 0.64 31.50 2.07
C ASP A 348 -0.70 30.74 1.96
N LYS A 349 -1.79 31.45 1.70
CA LYS A 349 -3.11 30.88 1.43
C LYS A 349 -3.12 30.06 0.13
N GLU A 350 -2.50 30.57 -0.94
CA GLU A 350 -2.36 29.87 -2.21
C GLU A 350 -1.55 28.58 -2.06
N LEU A 351 -0.36 28.65 -1.44
CA LEU A 351 0.49 27.48 -1.18
C LEU A 351 -0.22 26.46 -0.27
N SER A 352 -0.95 26.93 0.75
CA SER A 352 -1.75 26.04 1.59
C SER A 352 -2.84 25.33 0.79
N THR A 353 -3.47 26.01 -0.17
CA THR A 353 -4.46 25.39 -1.06
C THR A 353 -3.83 24.36 -1.99
N MET A 354 -2.66 24.67 -2.57
CA MET A 354 -1.94 23.77 -3.48
C MET A 354 -1.45 22.48 -2.79
N LEU A 355 -1.09 22.57 -1.51
CA LEU A 355 -0.48 21.47 -0.75
C LEU A 355 -1.47 20.71 0.13
N ALA A 356 -2.67 21.24 0.34
CA ALA A 356 -3.68 20.62 1.18
C ALA A 356 -4.05 19.21 0.67
N LYS A 357 -4.10 18.26 1.57
CA LYS A 357 -4.50 16.89 1.25
C LYS A 357 -5.93 16.86 0.73
N ARG A 358 -6.11 16.13 -0.35
CA ARG A 358 -7.43 15.86 -0.93
C ARG A 358 -7.88 14.45 -0.55
N ASN A 359 -9.16 14.31 -0.28
CA ASN A 359 -9.79 13.02 -0.11
C ASN A 359 -10.51 12.57 -1.40
N ALA A 360 -11.06 11.37 -1.38
CA ALA A 360 -11.75 10.83 -2.55
C ALA A 360 -13.04 11.59 -2.90
N ASN A 361 -13.71 12.18 -1.90
CA ASN A 361 -14.89 13.00 -2.12
C ASN A 361 -14.53 14.34 -2.78
N ASP A 362 -13.41 14.96 -2.41
CA ASP A 362 -12.89 16.15 -3.08
C ASP A 362 -12.67 15.86 -4.57
N LEU A 363 -12.09 14.69 -4.91
CA LEU A 363 -11.87 14.30 -6.30
C LEU A 363 -13.19 14.00 -7.03
N ALA A 364 -14.13 13.30 -6.39
CA ALA A 364 -15.44 13.06 -6.97
C ALA A 364 -16.17 14.38 -7.27
N ASN A 365 -16.12 15.34 -6.34
CA ASN A 365 -16.70 16.67 -6.53
C ASN A 365 -16.02 17.44 -7.68
N ALA A 366 -14.69 17.41 -7.77
CA ALA A 366 -13.94 18.07 -8.85
C ALA A 366 -14.25 17.49 -10.24
N LEU A 367 -14.73 16.25 -10.31
CA LEU A 367 -15.10 15.58 -11.56
C LEU A 367 -16.59 15.71 -11.90
N THR A 368 -17.39 16.30 -11.03
CA THR A 368 -18.83 16.55 -11.28
C THR A 368 -19.09 17.33 -12.59
N PRO A 369 -18.30 18.34 -12.99
CA PRO A 369 -18.48 19.02 -14.28
C PRO A 369 -18.38 18.09 -15.50
N PHE A 370 -17.62 16.98 -15.39
CA PHE A 370 -17.37 16.03 -16.49
C PHE A 370 -18.31 14.83 -16.47
N LEU A 371 -18.65 14.34 -15.27
CA LEU A 371 -19.39 13.08 -15.04
C LEU A 371 -20.81 13.30 -14.50
N GLY A 372 -21.16 14.54 -14.14
CA GLY A 372 -22.43 14.83 -13.47
C GLY A 372 -22.56 14.09 -12.14
N SER A 373 -23.77 13.69 -11.78
CA SER A 373 -24.05 12.91 -10.55
C SER A 373 -23.40 11.51 -10.52
N TRP A 374 -22.95 10.98 -11.67
CA TRP A 374 -22.27 9.70 -11.76
C TRP A 374 -20.91 9.70 -11.09
N SER A 375 -20.27 10.89 -10.92
CA SER A 375 -18.95 10.97 -10.27
C SER A 375 -18.98 10.39 -8.87
N GLN A 376 -19.97 10.77 -8.05
CA GLN A 376 -20.11 10.26 -6.67
C GLN A 376 -20.33 8.75 -6.65
N LEU A 377 -21.18 8.23 -7.52
CA LEU A 377 -21.47 6.80 -7.59
C LEU A 377 -20.25 5.98 -8.03
N ILE A 378 -19.53 6.43 -9.08
CA ILE A 378 -18.33 5.74 -9.59
C ILE A 378 -17.25 5.68 -8.52
N PHE A 379 -16.96 6.83 -7.88
CA PHE A 379 -15.99 6.88 -6.80
C PHE A 379 -16.42 6.07 -5.59
N GLY A 380 -17.68 6.19 -5.17
CA GLY A 380 -18.22 5.45 -4.04
C GLY A 380 -18.11 3.94 -4.23
N ILE A 381 -18.50 3.41 -5.40
CA ILE A 381 -18.38 1.98 -5.73
C ILE A 381 -16.90 1.55 -5.79
N GLY A 382 -16.03 2.35 -6.46
CA GLY A 382 -14.62 2.06 -6.57
C GLY A 382 -13.93 1.98 -5.20
N ILE A 383 -14.18 2.96 -4.33
CA ILE A 383 -13.62 3.02 -2.98
C ILE A 383 -14.18 1.92 -2.08
N LEU A 384 -15.49 1.64 -2.16
CA LEU A 384 -16.10 0.55 -1.40
C LEU A 384 -15.53 -0.81 -1.83
N ALA A 385 -15.32 -1.01 -3.15
CA ALA A 385 -14.66 -2.20 -3.67
C ALA A 385 -13.21 -2.34 -3.15
N MET A 386 -12.45 -1.22 -3.10
CA MET A 386 -11.11 -1.18 -2.49
C MET A 386 -11.16 -1.56 -1.01
N ALA A 387 -12.06 -0.96 -0.24
CA ALA A 387 -12.21 -1.24 1.18
C ALA A 387 -12.54 -2.72 1.43
N ILE A 388 -13.56 -3.27 0.77
CA ILE A 388 -13.98 -4.67 0.96
C ILE A 388 -12.88 -5.64 0.51
N SER A 389 -12.30 -5.47 -0.67
CA SER A 389 -11.27 -6.37 -1.16
C SER A 389 -10.06 -6.40 -0.24
N THR A 390 -9.62 -5.24 0.22
CA THR A 390 -8.43 -5.09 1.06
C THR A 390 -8.68 -5.63 2.48
N MET A 391 -9.83 -5.34 3.11
CA MET A 391 -10.15 -5.91 4.42
C MET A 391 -10.23 -7.43 4.40
N LEU A 392 -10.81 -8.03 3.35
CA LEU A 392 -10.85 -9.49 3.18
C LEU A 392 -9.43 -10.08 3.13
N VAL A 393 -8.53 -9.43 2.40
CA VAL A 393 -7.16 -9.95 2.25
C VAL A 393 -6.36 -9.78 3.53
N HIS A 394 -6.51 -8.68 4.29
CA HIS A 394 -5.90 -8.54 5.63
C HIS A 394 -6.39 -9.58 6.62
N MET A 395 -7.70 -9.88 6.60
CA MET A 395 -8.27 -10.95 7.41
C MET A 395 -7.66 -12.31 7.03
N MET A 396 -7.49 -12.58 5.73
CA MET A 396 -6.83 -13.82 5.26
C MET A 396 -5.38 -13.93 5.71
N MET A 397 -4.61 -12.85 5.57
CA MET A 397 -3.20 -12.81 5.97
C MET A 397 -3.04 -13.09 7.46
N ASN A 398 -3.83 -12.40 8.28
CA ASN A 398 -3.79 -12.58 9.72
C ASN A 398 -4.26 -13.98 10.14
N GLY A 399 -5.24 -14.55 9.43
CA GLY A 399 -5.66 -15.95 9.61
C GLY A 399 -4.52 -16.94 9.37
N TYR A 400 -3.74 -16.74 8.31
CA TYR A 400 -2.55 -17.55 8.05
C TYR A 400 -1.46 -17.34 9.10
N ALA A 401 -1.19 -16.08 9.47
CA ALA A 401 -0.15 -15.73 10.44
C ALA A 401 -0.44 -16.34 11.82
N VAL A 402 -1.67 -16.23 12.31
CA VAL A 402 -2.07 -16.84 13.59
C VAL A 402 -2.01 -18.36 13.53
N SER A 403 -2.51 -19.00 12.46
CA SER A 403 -2.41 -20.45 12.30
C SER A 403 -0.96 -20.94 12.30
N GLU A 404 -0.06 -20.16 11.70
CA GLU A 404 1.38 -20.42 11.68
C GLU A 404 2.01 -20.25 13.06
N ALA A 405 1.65 -19.19 13.81
CA ALA A 405 2.14 -18.95 15.17
C ALA A 405 1.89 -20.13 16.11
N PHE A 406 0.75 -20.79 15.94
CA PHE A 406 0.39 -22.00 16.71
C PHE A 406 0.93 -23.29 16.09
N GLY A 407 1.74 -23.25 15.04
CA GLY A 407 2.31 -24.42 14.37
C GLY A 407 1.28 -25.31 13.68
N GLN A 408 0.08 -24.80 13.42
CA GLN A 408 -1.04 -25.55 12.82
C GLN A 408 -1.56 -24.89 11.54
N PRO A 409 -0.70 -24.74 10.52
CA PRO A 409 -1.11 -24.15 9.25
C PRO A 409 -2.22 -25.01 8.61
N GLY A 410 -3.29 -24.35 8.20
CA GLY A 410 -4.46 -25.02 7.61
C GLY A 410 -5.56 -25.42 8.60
N GLN A 411 -5.38 -25.24 9.91
CA GLN A 411 -6.45 -25.47 10.87
C GLN A 411 -7.50 -24.34 10.74
N ARG A 412 -8.70 -24.72 10.26
CA ARG A 412 -9.79 -23.79 9.97
C ARG A 412 -10.18 -22.89 11.16
N LYS A 413 -10.25 -23.46 12.37
CA LYS A 413 -10.63 -22.70 13.58
C LYS A 413 -9.62 -21.61 13.90
N LEU A 414 -8.32 -21.91 13.91
CA LEU A 414 -7.27 -20.93 14.15
C LEU A 414 -7.21 -19.86 13.04
N PHE A 415 -7.42 -20.26 11.78
CA PHE A 415 -7.51 -19.32 10.67
C PHE A 415 -8.65 -18.31 10.87
N LEU A 416 -9.85 -18.78 11.27
CA LEU A 416 -11.00 -17.91 11.51
C LEU A 416 -10.79 -16.99 12.72
N VAL A 417 -10.19 -17.51 13.81
CA VAL A 417 -9.82 -16.69 14.98
C VAL A 417 -8.83 -15.60 14.57
N GLY A 418 -7.77 -15.98 13.84
CA GLY A 418 -6.80 -15.02 13.34
C GLY A 418 -7.43 -13.98 12.43
N ALA A 419 -8.30 -14.38 11.52
CA ALA A 419 -8.99 -13.47 10.61
C ALA A 419 -9.97 -12.51 11.33
N ALA A 420 -10.52 -12.91 12.47
CA ALA A 420 -11.40 -12.06 13.26
C ALA A 420 -10.67 -10.90 13.94
N ILE A 421 -9.39 -11.04 14.29
CA ILE A 421 -8.62 -10.01 15.00
C ILE A 421 -8.61 -8.67 14.27
N PRO A 422 -8.14 -8.56 13.01
CA PRO A 422 -8.16 -7.30 12.27
C PRO A 422 -9.58 -6.81 11.96
N ALA A 423 -10.56 -7.70 11.79
CA ALA A 423 -11.94 -7.33 11.57
C ALA A 423 -12.58 -6.69 12.82
N ILE A 424 -12.28 -7.20 14.02
CA ILE A 424 -12.72 -6.61 15.28
C ILE A 424 -12.12 -5.20 15.45
N ALA A 425 -10.82 -5.04 15.18
CA ALA A 425 -10.18 -3.72 15.19
C ALA A 425 -10.87 -2.77 14.19
N GLY A 426 -11.24 -3.28 13.01
CA GLY A 426 -11.99 -2.55 12.00
C GLY A 426 -13.40 -2.15 12.44
N PHE A 427 -14.12 -3.02 13.11
CA PHE A 427 -15.45 -2.72 13.66
C PHE A 427 -15.39 -1.54 14.63
N PHE A 428 -14.34 -1.46 15.47
CA PHE A 428 -14.13 -0.37 16.42
C PHE A 428 -13.45 0.87 15.81
N SER A 429 -13.19 0.89 14.51
CA SER A 429 -12.57 2.03 13.83
C SER A 429 -13.26 3.38 14.10
N PRO A 430 -14.60 3.51 14.25
CA PRO A 430 -15.23 4.79 14.56
C PRO A 430 -14.83 5.41 15.90
N LEU A 431 -14.30 4.63 16.85
CA LEU A 431 -13.78 5.15 18.12
C LEU A 431 -12.42 5.82 17.97
N ILE A 432 -11.62 5.33 17.03
CA ILE A 432 -10.24 5.76 16.82
C ILE A 432 -10.19 6.89 15.77
N TRP A 433 -11.05 6.82 14.78
CA TRP A 433 -11.02 7.63 13.58
C TRP A 433 -12.25 8.49 13.43
N ASN A 434 -12.24 9.57 14.20
CA ASN A 434 -13.27 10.60 14.21
C ASN A 434 -12.77 11.86 13.48
N GLY A 435 -13.59 12.47 12.64
CA GLY A 435 -13.35 13.76 12.00
C GLY A 435 -13.13 13.72 10.48
N ALA A 436 -12.86 14.89 9.90
CA ALA A 436 -12.78 15.12 8.46
C ALA A 436 -11.60 14.43 7.74
N ALA A 437 -10.65 13.87 8.49
CA ALA A 437 -9.43 13.28 7.95
C ALA A 437 -9.37 11.75 8.07
N LYS A 438 -10.51 11.06 8.13
CA LYS A 438 -10.56 9.59 8.31
C LYS A 438 -9.70 8.82 7.31
N THR A 439 -9.73 9.21 6.04
CA THR A 439 -8.91 8.58 4.99
C THR A 439 -7.40 8.84 5.13
N ALA A 440 -7.00 9.96 5.74
CA ALA A 440 -5.58 10.28 5.96
C ALA A 440 -4.87 9.28 6.90
N LEU A 441 -5.62 8.47 7.62
CA LEU A 441 -5.08 7.47 8.56
C LEU A 441 -4.50 6.23 7.88
N ALA A 442 -4.74 6.06 6.59
CA ALA A 442 -4.00 5.08 5.79
C ALA A 442 -2.49 5.42 5.70
N VAL A 443 -2.10 6.69 5.89
CA VAL A 443 -0.70 7.12 5.87
C VAL A 443 0.11 6.53 7.03
N PRO A 444 -0.29 6.64 8.32
CA PRO A 444 0.41 5.98 9.42
C PRO A 444 0.51 4.46 9.25
N ALA A 445 -0.55 3.82 8.73
CA ALA A 445 -0.52 2.39 8.43
C ALA A 445 0.57 2.04 7.41
N SER A 446 0.68 2.83 6.33
CA SER A 446 1.70 2.66 5.29
C SER A 446 3.12 2.86 5.85
N VAL A 447 3.31 3.83 6.75
CA VAL A 447 4.61 4.05 7.42
C VAL A 447 5.01 2.81 8.24
N ILE A 448 4.11 2.23 9.03
CA ILE A 448 4.39 1.01 9.80
C ILE A 448 4.78 -0.14 8.88
N ALA A 449 4.04 -0.36 7.80
CA ALA A 449 4.34 -1.43 6.84
C ALA A 449 5.70 -1.23 6.14
N THR A 450 6.04 0.02 5.79
CA THR A 450 7.32 0.38 5.18
C THR A 450 8.49 0.12 6.14
N THR A 451 8.34 0.52 7.41
CA THR A 451 9.41 0.36 8.41
C THR A 451 9.75 -1.10 8.69
N LEU A 452 8.81 -2.00 8.59
CA LEU A 452 8.99 -3.43 8.87
C LEU A 452 9.38 -4.27 7.64
N LEU A 453 9.22 -3.73 6.43
CA LEU A 453 9.46 -4.44 5.16
C LEU A 453 10.86 -5.04 5.00
N PRO A 454 11.96 -4.38 5.44
CA PRO A 454 13.31 -4.93 5.34
C PRO A 454 13.49 -6.29 6.00
N ILE A 455 12.71 -6.61 7.05
CA ILE A 455 12.76 -7.91 7.73
C ILE A 455 12.47 -9.04 6.74
N ALA A 456 11.36 -8.94 6.00
CA ALA A 456 10.98 -9.96 5.03
C ALA A 456 11.95 -10.00 3.84
N TYR A 457 12.35 -8.86 3.33
CA TYR A 457 13.26 -8.78 2.18
C TYR A 457 14.62 -9.42 2.49
N LEU A 458 15.17 -9.17 3.68
CA LEU A 458 16.39 -9.82 4.14
C LEU A 458 16.22 -11.33 4.27
N ILE A 459 15.13 -11.82 4.86
CA ILE A 459 14.87 -13.27 4.99
C ILE A 459 14.94 -13.93 3.61
N PHE A 460 14.24 -13.41 2.61
CA PHE A 460 14.20 -14.04 1.29
C PHE A 460 15.48 -13.82 0.49
N LEU A 461 16.20 -12.72 0.68
CA LEU A 461 17.55 -12.54 0.12
C LEU A 461 18.50 -13.62 0.66
N LEU A 462 18.47 -13.92 1.95
CA LEU A 462 19.29 -14.95 2.57
C LEU A 462 18.84 -16.35 2.12
N LEU A 463 17.54 -16.65 2.12
CA LEU A 463 17.02 -17.95 1.65
C LEU A 463 17.37 -18.25 0.19
N MET A 464 17.31 -17.25 -0.70
CA MET A 464 17.71 -17.40 -2.11
C MET A 464 19.20 -17.72 -2.29
N ASN A 465 19.99 -17.51 -1.24
CA ASN A 465 21.42 -17.79 -1.20
C ASN A 465 21.79 -19.02 -0.34
N SER A 466 20.84 -19.62 0.36
CA SER A 466 21.06 -20.77 1.23
C SER A 466 21.17 -22.06 0.43
N LYS A 467 22.36 -22.69 0.49
CA LYS A 467 22.55 -24.03 -0.09
C LYS A 467 21.76 -25.09 0.69
N LYS A 468 21.64 -24.93 2.01
CA LYS A 468 20.89 -25.87 2.87
C LYS A 468 19.38 -25.76 2.65
N ALA A 469 18.86 -24.54 2.42
CA ALA A 469 17.45 -24.36 2.15
C ALA A 469 17.06 -24.80 0.73
N LEU A 470 17.81 -24.44 -0.30
CA LEU A 470 17.43 -24.66 -1.70
C LEU A 470 18.15 -25.86 -2.36
N GLY A 471 19.36 -26.21 -1.91
CA GLY A 471 20.12 -27.32 -2.49
C GLY A 471 20.33 -27.16 -4.01
N ALA A 472 19.87 -28.15 -4.77
CA ALA A 472 19.96 -28.14 -6.23
C ALA A 472 19.05 -27.09 -6.89
N GLU A 473 18.13 -26.47 -6.16
CA GLU A 473 17.19 -25.45 -6.65
C GLU A 473 17.75 -24.02 -6.57
N LEU A 474 19.05 -23.84 -6.29
CA LEU A 474 19.66 -22.52 -6.34
C LEU A 474 19.48 -21.86 -7.71
N PRO A 475 19.22 -20.54 -7.79
CA PRO A 475 19.00 -19.86 -9.06
C PRO A 475 20.18 -19.98 -10.01
N LYS A 476 19.95 -20.38 -11.27
CA LYS A 476 21.01 -20.47 -12.28
C LYS A 476 21.71 -19.12 -12.56
N ARG A 477 20.95 -18.01 -12.54
CA ARG A 477 21.46 -16.63 -12.73
C ARG A 477 21.60 -15.93 -11.38
N ARG A 478 22.29 -16.55 -10.43
CA ARG A 478 22.35 -16.10 -9.04
C ARG A 478 22.83 -14.65 -8.89
N LEU A 479 23.85 -14.24 -9.66
CA LEU A 479 24.38 -12.87 -9.59
C LEU A 479 23.29 -11.84 -9.96
N LEU A 480 22.63 -12.01 -11.10
CA LEU A 480 21.55 -11.11 -11.53
C LEU A 480 20.42 -11.02 -10.50
N VAL A 481 19.97 -12.18 -10.01
CA VAL A 481 18.91 -12.24 -9.00
C VAL A 481 19.32 -11.50 -7.73
N ASN A 482 20.56 -11.71 -7.27
CA ASN A 482 21.08 -11.03 -6.08
C ASN A 482 21.18 -9.51 -6.28
N VAL A 483 21.69 -9.04 -7.43
CA VAL A 483 21.77 -7.60 -7.71
C VAL A 483 20.37 -6.97 -7.66
N LEU A 484 19.38 -7.56 -8.32
CA LEU A 484 18.03 -7.05 -8.30
C LEU A 484 17.42 -7.05 -6.88
N MET A 485 17.61 -8.14 -6.13
CA MET A 485 17.12 -8.22 -4.75
C MET A 485 17.85 -7.25 -3.81
N PHE A 486 19.16 -7.03 -3.99
CA PHE A 486 19.91 -6.03 -3.22
C PHE A 486 19.40 -4.62 -3.48
N ILE A 487 19.11 -4.26 -4.74
CA ILE A 487 18.52 -2.97 -5.08
C ILE A 487 17.17 -2.81 -4.38
N ALA A 488 16.26 -3.77 -4.51
CA ALA A 488 14.95 -3.71 -3.88
C ALA A 488 15.04 -3.66 -2.34
N THR A 489 15.92 -4.45 -1.73
CA THR A 489 16.14 -4.45 -0.27
C THR A 489 16.79 -3.14 0.19
N GLY A 490 17.73 -2.59 -0.57
CA GLY A 490 18.38 -1.30 -0.28
C GLY A 490 17.37 -0.16 -0.28
N ILE A 491 16.51 -0.08 -1.30
CA ILE A 491 15.45 0.93 -1.38
C ILE A 491 14.47 0.79 -0.21
N ALA A 492 14.02 -0.43 0.10
CA ALA A 492 13.12 -0.69 1.22
C ALA A 492 13.76 -0.32 2.57
N THR A 493 15.05 -0.61 2.75
CA THR A 493 15.80 -0.26 3.98
C THR A 493 15.98 1.24 4.10
N PHE A 494 16.31 1.94 3.01
CA PHE A 494 16.39 3.40 2.99
C PHE A 494 15.05 4.04 3.37
N ALA A 495 13.95 3.61 2.73
CA ALA A 495 12.61 4.09 3.05
C ALA A 495 12.22 3.82 4.51
N SER A 496 12.58 2.65 5.04
CA SER A 496 12.36 2.26 6.43
C SER A 496 13.09 3.18 7.41
N ILE A 497 14.40 3.37 7.21
CA ILE A 497 15.22 4.24 8.07
C ILE A 497 14.70 5.67 8.03
N TRP A 498 14.39 6.18 6.83
CA TRP A 498 13.84 7.52 6.68
C TRP A 498 12.53 7.71 7.45
N ALA A 499 11.59 6.76 7.29
CA ALA A 499 10.31 6.81 8.00
C ALA A 499 10.50 6.76 9.53
N LEU A 500 11.45 5.95 10.02
CA LEU A 500 11.78 5.85 11.44
C LEU A 500 12.42 7.13 11.98
N VAL A 501 13.32 7.77 11.21
CA VAL A 501 13.92 9.06 11.56
C VAL A 501 12.85 10.13 11.66
N GLY A 502 11.93 10.22 10.70
CA GLY A 502 10.82 11.16 10.74
C GLY A 502 9.92 10.95 11.97
N LYS A 503 9.68 9.69 12.36
CA LYS A 503 8.95 9.39 13.60
C LYS A 503 9.74 9.74 14.86
N TYR A 504 11.04 9.48 14.88
CA TYR A 504 11.91 9.86 15.99
C TYR A 504 11.97 11.38 16.21
N GLN A 505 11.92 12.16 15.15
CA GLN A 505 11.93 13.63 15.19
C GLN A 505 10.54 14.24 15.48
N SER A 506 9.49 13.44 15.61
CA SER A 506 8.14 13.93 15.90
C SER A 506 8.01 14.42 17.35
N ASP A 507 7.28 15.53 17.54
CA ASP A 507 6.91 16.05 18.86
C ASP A 507 5.92 15.13 19.60
N ASN A 508 5.25 14.21 18.89
CA ASN A 508 4.37 13.22 19.48
C ASN A 508 5.19 12.14 20.19
N ILE A 509 5.02 11.99 21.49
CA ILE A 509 5.78 11.05 22.33
C ILE A 509 5.65 9.59 21.87
N TYR A 510 4.50 9.18 21.33
CA TYR A 510 4.29 7.82 20.82
C TYR A 510 5.06 7.59 19.52
N ASP A 511 5.02 8.57 18.60
CA ASP A 511 5.76 8.56 17.36
C ASP A 511 7.27 8.53 17.62
N HIS A 512 7.73 9.41 18.53
CA HIS A 512 9.14 9.48 18.94
C HIS A 512 9.64 8.13 19.50
N ARG A 513 8.89 7.52 20.42
CA ARG A 513 9.21 6.19 20.97
C ARG A 513 9.22 5.10 19.92
N PHE A 514 8.24 5.11 19.01
CA PHE A 514 8.19 4.18 17.89
C PHE A 514 9.43 4.31 17.00
N GLY A 515 9.80 5.55 16.63
CA GLY A 515 11.01 5.83 15.85
C GLY A 515 12.28 5.34 16.54
N LEU A 516 12.44 5.64 17.84
CA LEU A 516 13.60 5.22 18.64
C LEU A 516 13.73 3.69 18.71
N VAL A 517 12.63 3.00 19.05
CA VAL A 517 12.60 1.54 19.15
C VAL A 517 12.89 0.90 17.78
N GLY A 518 12.36 1.47 16.70
CA GLY A 518 12.61 0.98 15.35
C GLY A 518 14.04 1.17 14.90
N LEU A 519 14.63 2.36 15.15
CA LEU A 519 16.04 2.66 14.78
C LEU A 519 17.06 1.80 15.51
N ILE A 520 16.74 1.35 16.72
CA ILE A 520 17.61 0.45 17.50
C ILE A 520 17.28 -1.01 17.19
N GLY A 521 16.00 -1.37 17.24
CA GLY A 521 15.55 -2.76 17.16
C GLY A 521 15.73 -3.39 15.78
N LEU A 522 15.48 -2.64 14.70
CA LEU A 522 15.63 -3.17 13.35
C LEU A 522 17.08 -3.56 13.00
N PRO A 523 18.11 -2.71 13.22
CA PRO A 523 19.50 -3.11 13.01
C PRO A 523 19.93 -4.31 13.86
N ILE A 524 19.51 -4.37 15.12
CA ILE A 524 19.79 -5.51 16.01
C ILE A 524 19.19 -6.79 15.43
N LEU A 525 17.93 -6.74 15.01
CA LEU A 525 17.24 -7.89 14.42
C LEU A 525 17.89 -8.35 13.12
N VAL A 526 18.30 -7.40 12.26
CA VAL A 526 19.05 -7.65 11.02
C VAL A 526 20.38 -8.34 11.34
N LEU A 527 21.15 -7.83 12.31
CA LEU A 527 22.42 -8.40 12.72
C LEU A 527 22.25 -9.84 13.23
N ILE A 528 21.29 -10.08 14.13
CA ILE A 528 20.93 -11.43 14.62
C ILE A 528 20.59 -12.36 13.46
N GLY A 529 19.87 -11.86 12.46
CA GLY A 529 19.51 -12.62 11.25
C GLY A 529 20.72 -13.03 10.43
N ILE A 530 21.61 -12.09 10.13
CA ILE A 530 22.82 -12.35 9.34
C ILE A 530 23.74 -13.32 10.07
N LEU A 531 24.01 -13.08 11.35
CA LEU A 531 24.84 -13.98 12.16
C LEU A 531 24.23 -15.38 12.28
N GLY A 532 22.92 -15.45 12.49
CA GLY A 532 22.18 -16.71 12.52
C GLY A 532 22.29 -17.48 11.21
N PHE A 533 22.15 -16.81 10.07
CA PHE A 533 22.33 -17.39 8.74
C PHE A 533 23.76 -17.91 8.53
N MET A 534 24.77 -17.09 8.79
CA MET A 534 26.17 -17.46 8.62
C MET A 534 26.55 -18.68 9.46
N ARG A 535 26.07 -18.75 10.70
CA ARG A 535 26.31 -19.89 11.58
C ARG A 535 25.68 -21.17 11.03
N ARG A 536 24.44 -21.08 10.53
CA ARG A 536 23.71 -22.26 10.01
C ARG A 536 24.23 -22.77 8.68
N GLU A 537 24.66 -21.87 7.80
CA GLU A 537 25.29 -22.27 6.52
C GLU A 537 26.66 -22.92 6.73
N ARG A 538 27.39 -22.57 7.82
CA ARG A 538 28.72 -23.11 8.15
C ARG A 538 28.67 -24.42 8.97
N SER A 539 27.63 -24.63 9.78
CA SER A 539 27.48 -25.90 10.52
C SER A 539 27.20 -27.02 9.54
N ASP A 540 28.03 -28.05 9.52
CA ASP A 540 27.91 -29.23 8.64
C ASP A 540 26.58 -29.99 8.82
#